data_c228766d013a13bf6e36b6e433d1f690
#
_entry.id   c228766d013a13bf6e36b6e433d1f690
#
_cell.length_a   1.000
_cell.length_b   1.000
_cell.length_c   1.000
_cell.angle_alpha   90.00
_cell.angle_beta   90.00
_cell.angle_gamma   90.00
#
_symmetry.space_group_name_H-M   'P 1'
#
loop_
_entity.id
_entity.type
_entity.pdbx_description
1 polymer ?
#
loop_
_entity_poly.entity_id
_entity_poly.type
_entity_poly.pdbx_seq_one_letter_code
_entity_poly.pdbx_strand_id
1 'polypeptide(L)'
;MIVTDTHTHLYSEAFDEDRRAMIERAIKANVSRFFIPAIDSTYTEAMLQLEGDFPNNVYLMTGLHPTSVKENYKDELHHVETMLSKRKFVAIGEIGIDLYWDQSTLNIQKEAFRYQIQL
;
A
#
# COMPACT_ATOMS: atom_id res chain seq x y z
N MET A 1 -20.20 2.92 17.15
CA MET A 1 -20.03 2.50 15.74
C MET A 1 -18.52 2.46 15.44
N ILE A 2 -18.05 1.39 14.84
CA ILE A 2 -16.65 1.27 14.41
C ILE A 2 -16.58 1.65 12.94
N VAL A 3 -15.66 2.56 12.60
CA VAL A 3 -15.43 3.02 11.24
C VAL A 3 -14.11 2.40 10.74
N THR A 4 -14.09 2.03 9.48
CA THR A 4 -12.89 1.55 8.79
C THR A 4 -12.49 2.54 7.70
N ASP A 5 -11.24 3.01 7.74
CA ASP A 5 -10.64 3.69 6.61
C ASP A 5 -10.07 2.63 5.68
N THR A 6 -10.66 2.48 4.51
CA THR A 6 -10.32 1.40 3.59
C THR A 6 -9.17 1.72 2.64
N HIS A 7 -8.64 2.95 2.65
CA HIS A 7 -7.57 3.36 1.76
C HIS A 7 -6.81 4.56 2.31
N THR A 8 -5.68 4.35 2.96
CA THR A 8 -4.88 5.43 3.51
C THR A 8 -3.39 5.06 3.55
N HIS A 9 -2.53 5.99 3.15
CA HIS A 9 -1.06 5.81 3.10
C HIS A 9 -0.40 6.41 4.35
N LEU A 10 -0.78 5.92 5.53
CA LEU A 10 -0.33 6.46 6.82
C LEU A 10 1.18 6.33 7.06
N TYR A 11 1.87 5.51 6.29
CA TYR A 11 3.32 5.37 6.32
C TYR A 11 4.05 6.48 5.55
N SER A 12 3.33 7.29 4.78
CA SER A 12 3.92 8.36 3.97
C SER A 12 4.70 9.37 4.81
N GLU A 13 5.74 9.92 4.20
CA GLU A 13 6.58 10.97 4.79
C GLU A 13 5.76 12.22 5.18
N ALA A 14 4.62 12.43 4.54
CA ALA A 14 3.72 13.52 4.88
C ALA A 14 3.24 13.49 6.34
N PHE A 15 3.29 12.32 6.99
CA PHE A 15 2.87 12.13 8.38
C PHE A 15 4.04 12.00 9.36
N ASP A 16 5.28 12.16 8.94
CA ASP A 16 6.45 11.88 9.79
C ASP A 16 6.44 12.67 11.11
N GLU A 17 5.95 13.91 11.10
CA GLU A 17 5.96 14.76 12.28
C GLU A 17 4.91 14.37 13.34
N ASP A 18 3.73 13.85 12.92
CA ASP A 18 2.61 13.64 13.83
C ASP A 18 1.86 12.32 13.63
N ARG A 19 2.44 11.37 12.90
CA ARG A 19 1.79 10.08 12.54
C ARG A 19 1.11 9.40 13.72
N ARG A 20 1.82 9.19 14.81
CA ARG A 20 1.27 8.52 15.99
C ARG A 20 0.10 9.29 16.57
N ALA A 21 0.28 10.58 16.79
CA ALA A 21 -0.77 11.43 17.37
C ALA A 21 -2.02 11.48 16.49
N MET A 22 -1.84 11.53 15.18
CA MET A 22 -2.95 11.53 14.22
C MET A 22 -3.72 10.21 14.24
N ILE A 23 -3.04 9.08 14.24
CA ILE A 23 -3.67 7.76 14.30
C ILE A 23 -4.40 7.58 15.63
N GLU A 24 -3.83 7.99 16.75
CA GLU A 24 -4.47 7.93 18.06
C GLU A 24 -5.74 8.78 18.13
N ARG A 25 -5.74 9.98 17.50
CA ARG A 25 -6.96 10.80 17.37
C ARG A 25 -8.03 10.09 16.56
N ALA A 26 -7.65 9.45 15.44
CA ALA A 26 -8.59 8.69 14.62
C ALA A 26 -9.22 7.53 15.41
N ILE A 27 -8.41 6.78 16.16
CA ILE A 27 -8.89 5.69 17.00
C ILE A 27 -9.88 6.20 18.07
N LYS A 28 -9.56 7.33 18.72
CA LYS A 28 -10.47 7.98 19.67
C LYS A 28 -11.79 8.41 19.03
N ALA A 29 -11.79 8.71 17.75
CA ALA A 29 -12.97 9.06 16.96
C ALA A 29 -13.69 7.82 16.39
N ASN A 30 -13.35 6.62 16.85
CA ASN A 30 -13.89 5.33 16.40
C ASN A 30 -13.48 4.89 14.98
N VAL A 31 -12.49 5.51 14.36
CA VAL A 31 -11.83 5.01 13.16
C VAL A 31 -10.72 4.07 13.64
N SER A 32 -11.04 2.79 13.78
CA SER A 32 -10.14 1.83 14.45
C SER A 32 -9.52 0.79 13.54
N ARG A 33 -9.90 0.78 12.26
CA ARG A 33 -9.29 -0.10 11.25
C ARG A 33 -8.81 0.73 10.07
N PHE A 34 -7.55 0.54 9.70
CA PHE A 34 -6.90 1.24 8.60
C PHE A 34 -6.37 0.21 7.60
N PHE A 35 -6.88 0.22 6.39
CA PHE A 35 -6.37 -0.60 5.31
C PHE A 35 -5.33 0.20 4.54
N ILE A 36 -4.13 -0.34 4.46
CA ILE A 36 -2.93 0.38 4.02
C ILE A 36 -2.44 -0.18 2.69
N PRO A 37 -2.78 0.47 1.55
CA PRO A 37 -2.29 0.05 0.25
C PRO A 37 -0.81 0.36 0.08
N ALA A 38 -0.11 -0.47 -0.69
CA ALA A 38 1.30 -0.29 -1.03
C ALA A 38 1.48 0.66 -2.20
N ILE A 39 2.67 1.22 -2.32
CA ILE A 39 3.11 2.02 -3.47
C ILE A 39 4.17 1.25 -4.25
N ASP A 40 5.33 1.00 -3.66
CA ASP A 40 6.42 0.22 -4.22
C ASP A 40 7.28 -0.39 -3.10
N SER A 41 8.34 -1.12 -3.47
CA SER A 41 9.19 -1.82 -2.51
C SER A 41 9.92 -0.89 -1.52
N THR A 42 10.12 0.37 -1.88
CA THR A 42 10.81 1.33 -1.01
C THR A 42 10.02 1.66 0.25
N TYR A 43 8.71 1.44 0.25
CA TYR A 43 7.83 1.68 1.40
C TYR A 43 7.57 0.45 2.26
N THR A 44 8.01 -0.73 1.85
CA THR A 44 7.69 -1.98 2.56
C THR A 44 8.10 -1.96 4.02
N GLU A 45 9.30 -1.48 4.32
CA GLU A 45 9.80 -1.41 5.71
C GLU A 45 8.96 -0.46 6.57
N ALA A 46 8.63 0.72 6.04
CA ALA A 46 7.79 1.69 6.74
C ALA A 46 6.37 1.15 7.01
N MET A 47 5.82 0.38 6.07
CA MET A 47 4.52 -0.27 6.23
C MET A 47 4.56 -1.33 7.33
N LEU A 48 5.60 -2.16 7.36
CA LEU A 48 5.78 -3.17 8.41
C LEU A 48 5.98 -2.54 9.79
N GLN A 49 6.71 -1.43 9.85
CA GLN A 49 6.90 -0.66 11.08
C GLN A 49 5.55 -0.11 11.58
N LEU A 50 4.74 0.45 10.68
CA LEU A 50 3.41 0.97 11.02
C LEU A 50 2.50 -0.13 11.59
N GLU A 51 2.51 -1.31 10.99
CA GLU A 51 1.77 -2.47 11.49
C GLU A 51 2.26 -2.88 12.89
N GLY A 52 3.58 -2.90 13.09
CA GLY A 52 4.18 -3.21 14.38
C GLY A 52 3.80 -2.22 15.48
N ASP A 53 3.66 -0.94 15.13
CA ASP A 53 3.27 0.13 16.06
C ASP A 53 1.77 0.09 16.40
N PHE A 54 0.92 -0.38 15.48
CA PHE A 54 -0.54 -0.44 15.64
C PHE A 54 -1.10 -1.81 15.20
N PRO A 55 -0.69 -2.92 15.85
CA PRO A 55 -0.98 -4.27 15.36
C PRO A 55 -2.46 -4.65 15.37
N ASN A 56 -3.28 -3.96 16.14
CA ASN A 56 -4.73 -4.21 16.22
C ASN A 56 -5.55 -3.32 15.28
N ASN A 57 -4.91 -2.38 14.57
CA ASN A 57 -5.62 -1.35 13.81
C ASN A 57 -5.18 -1.30 12.34
N VAL A 58 -3.94 -1.72 12.04
CA VAL A 58 -3.34 -1.61 10.71
C VAL A 58 -3.40 -2.94 9.98
N TYR A 59 -3.92 -2.90 8.75
CA TYR A 59 -4.07 -4.07 7.87
C TYR A 59 -3.40 -3.76 6.55
N LEU A 60 -2.27 -4.42 6.28
CA LEU A 60 -1.46 -4.13 5.11
C LEU A 60 -1.98 -4.82 3.85
N MET A 61 -1.88 -4.12 2.73
CA MET A 61 -1.95 -4.67 1.39
C MET A 61 -0.53 -4.74 0.80
N THR A 62 -0.32 -5.51 -0.24
CA THR A 62 0.89 -5.47 -1.05
C THR A 62 0.53 -5.30 -2.51
N GLY A 63 1.33 -4.56 -3.26
CA GLY A 63 1.06 -4.26 -4.65
C GLY A 63 2.02 -3.22 -5.20
N LEU A 64 2.00 -3.06 -6.52
CA LEU A 64 2.74 -2.02 -7.23
C LEU A 64 1.75 -0.98 -7.75
N HIS A 65 1.83 0.22 -7.21
CA HIS A 65 1.00 1.36 -7.59
C HIS A 65 1.26 1.73 -9.06
N PRO A 66 0.23 2.07 -9.85
CA PRO A 66 0.40 2.37 -11.27
C PRO A 66 1.40 3.50 -11.57
N THR A 67 1.48 4.53 -10.72
CA THR A 67 2.47 5.61 -10.91
C THR A 67 3.91 5.17 -10.62
N SER A 68 4.11 4.03 -9.98
CA SER A 68 5.43 3.43 -9.72
C SER A 68 5.80 2.33 -10.73
N VAL A 69 4.96 2.09 -11.73
CA VAL A 69 5.27 1.16 -12.83
C VAL A 69 6.22 1.85 -13.80
N LYS A 70 7.49 1.45 -13.74
CA LYS A 70 8.60 2.00 -14.51
C LYS A 70 9.43 0.86 -15.12
N GLU A 71 10.63 1.14 -15.59
CA GLU A 71 11.49 0.13 -16.22
C GLU A 71 11.78 -1.08 -15.32
N ASN A 72 11.83 -0.88 -14.00
CA ASN A 72 12.06 -1.93 -13.00
C ASN A 72 10.80 -2.67 -12.55
N TYR A 73 9.66 -2.51 -13.24
CA TYR A 73 8.37 -3.04 -12.78
C TYR A 73 8.37 -4.55 -12.56
N LYS A 74 9.16 -5.31 -13.30
CA LYS A 74 9.27 -6.78 -13.12
C LYS A 74 9.91 -7.14 -11.78
N ASP A 75 10.93 -6.40 -11.36
CA ASP A 75 11.55 -6.58 -10.05
C ASP A 75 10.58 -6.22 -8.93
N GLU A 76 9.80 -5.16 -9.13
CA GLU A 76 8.76 -4.76 -8.19
C GLU A 76 7.64 -5.83 -8.07
N LEU A 77 7.20 -6.40 -9.20
CA LEU A 77 6.22 -7.49 -9.18
C LEU A 77 6.77 -8.73 -8.47
N HIS A 78 8.04 -9.05 -8.68
CA HIS A 78 8.71 -10.13 -7.96
C HIS A 78 8.75 -9.86 -6.45
N HIS A 79 8.97 -8.60 -6.04
CA HIS A 79 8.89 -8.20 -4.63
C HIS A 79 7.47 -8.46 -4.06
N VAL A 80 6.41 -8.09 -4.79
CA VAL A 80 5.03 -8.35 -4.38
C VAL A 80 4.79 -9.84 -4.14
N GLU A 81 5.18 -10.70 -5.10
CA GLU A 81 5.07 -12.15 -4.95
C GLU A 81 5.85 -12.68 -3.74
N THR A 82 7.08 -12.17 -3.57
CA THR A 82 7.94 -12.57 -2.44
C THR A 82 7.28 -12.24 -1.11
N MET A 83 6.70 -11.06 -0.99
CA MET A 83 5.99 -10.66 0.23
C MET A 83 4.76 -11.54 0.48
N LEU A 84 3.98 -11.84 -0.55
CA LEU A 84 2.82 -12.74 -0.45
C LEU A 84 3.20 -14.15 -0.01
N SER A 85 4.39 -14.63 -0.40
CA SER A 85 4.87 -15.95 0.02
C SER A 85 5.32 -16.01 1.49
N LYS A 86 5.68 -14.86 2.06
CA LYS A 86 6.23 -14.76 3.43
C LYS A 86 5.18 -14.51 4.49
N ARG A 87 4.09 -13.85 4.15
CA ARG A 87 3.07 -13.43 5.12
C ARG A 87 1.73 -13.15 4.46
N LYS A 88 0.69 -13.06 5.30
CA LYS A 88 -0.65 -12.68 4.83
C LYS A 88 -0.78 -11.17 4.72
N PHE A 89 -1.51 -10.74 3.71
CA PHE A 89 -1.98 -9.38 3.52
C PHE A 89 -3.51 -9.39 3.41
N VAL A 90 -4.14 -8.25 3.68
CA VAL A 90 -5.60 -8.15 3.60
C VAL A 90 -6.10 -8.09 2.16
N ALA A 91 -5.26 -7.59 1.24
CA ALA A 91 -5.59 -7.47 -0.19
C ALA A 91 -4.33 -7.24 -1.03
N ILE A 92 -4.48 -7.32 -2.35
CA ILE A 92 -3.51 -6.80 -3.32
C ILE A 92 -3.90 -5.36 -3.65
N GLY A 93 -3.03 -4.42 -3.37
CA GLY A 93 -3.27 -2.99 -3.61
C GLY A 93 -2.06 -2.12 -3.17
N GLU A 94 -1.90 -0.97 -3.77
CA GLU A 94 -2.76 -0.38 -4.78
C GLU A 94 -2.36 -0.85 -6.17
N ILE A 95 -3.34 -1.19 -7.01
CA ILE A 95 -3.10 -1.63 -8.38
C ILE A 95 -4.07 -0.92 -9.32
N GLY A 96 -3.73 -0.84 -10.59
CA GLY A 96 -4.61 -0.19 -11.57
C GLY A 96 -3.85 0.49 -12.70
N ILE A 97 -4.50 1.46 -13.32
CA ILE A 97 -3.96 2.30 -14.38
C ILE A 97 -4.09 3.76 -13.94
N ASP A 98 -3.02 4.52 -14.06
CA ASP A 98 -3.00 5.95 -13.79
C ASP A 98 -2.26 6.67 -14.93
N LEU A 99 -2.96 7.50 -15.66
CA LEU A 99 -2.43 8.27 -16.79
C LEU A 99 -2.44 9.78 -16.54
N TYR A 100 -2.70 10.17 -15.30
CA TYR A 100 -2.77 11.60 -14.95
C TYR A 100 -1.39 12.26 -15.04
N TRP A 101 -0.36 11.63 -14.48
CA TRP A 101 0.99 12.18 -14.41
C TRP A 101 1.84 11.86 -15.64
N ASP A 102 1.74 10.61 -16.13
CA ASP A 102 2.56 10.10 -17.24
C ASP A 102 1.75 9.08 -18.03
N GLN A 103 1.61 9.29 -19.33
CA GLN A 103 0.90 8.39 -20.23
C GLN A 103 1.84 7.42 -20.95
N SER A 104 3.16 7.66 -20.91
CA SER A 104 4.15 6.89 -21.67
C SER A 104 4.28 5.44 -21.19
N THR A 105 3.88 5.14 -19.97
CA THR A 105 4.00 3.83 -19.34
C THR A 105 2.74 2.97 -19.44
N LEU A 106 1.73 3.38 -20.21
CA LEU A 106 0.44 2.67 -20.30
C LEU A 106 0.59 1.16 -20.56
N ASN A 107 1.45 0.77 -21.50
CA ASN A 107 1.58 -0.64 -21.86
C ASN A 107 2.11 -1.48 -20.70
N ILE A 108 3.17 -1.03 -20.03
CA ILE A 108 3.72 -1.74 -18.87
C ILE A 108 2.79 -1.66 -17.66
N GLN A 109 2.02 -0.59 -17.50
CA GLN A 109 0.98 -0.51 -16.48
C GLN A 109 -0.10 -1.60 -16.70
N LYS A 110 -0.52 -1.82 -17.94
CA LYS A 110 -1.47 -2.88 -18.28
C LYS A 110 -0.92 -4.27 -17.95
N GLU A 111 0.35 -4.51 -18.25
CA GLU A 111 1.02 -5.78 -17.90
C GLU A 111 1.07 -5.98 -16.39
N ALA A 112 1.53 -4.99 -15.65
CA ALA A 112 1.63 -5.04 -14.20
C ALA A 112 0.24 -5.23 -13.55
N PHE A 113 -0.78 -4.54 -14.05
CA PHE A 113 -2.15 -4.67 -13.55
C PHE A 113 -2.69 -6.08 -13.76
N ARG A 114 -2.59 -6.62 -14.99
CA ARG A 114 -3.03 -8.00 -15.29
C ARG A 114 -2.34 -9.03 -14.43
N TYR A 115 -1.03 -8.87 -14.25
CA TYR A 115 -0.24 -9.76 -13.41
C TYR A 115 -0.75 -9.77 -11.96
N GLN A 116 -0.97 -8.60 -11.40
CA GLN A 116 -1.40 -8.48 -10.00
C GLN A 116 -2.85 -8.94 -9.76
N ILE A 117 -3.71 -8.85 -10.77
CA ILE A 117 -5.07 -9.42 -10.68
C ILE A 117 -5.03 -10.94 -10.52
N GLN A 118 -3.98 -11.60 -11.00
CA GLN A 118 -3.85 -13.05 -10.95
C GLN A 118 -3.23 -13.57 -9.64
N LEU A 119 -2.68 -12.66 -8.82
CA LEU A 119 -2.10 -13.04 -7.53
C LEU A 119 -3.16 -13.25 -6.46
#